data_09c0a832d3432caa473908e0539d8708
#
_entry.id   09c0a832d3432caa473908e0539d8708
#
_cell.length_a   1.000
_cell.length_b   1.000
_cell.length_c   1.000
_cell.angle_alpha   90.00
_cell.angle_beta   90.00
_cell.angle_gamma   90.00
#
_symmetry.space_group_name_H-M   'P 1'
#
loop_
_entity.id
_entity.type
_entity.pdbx_description
1 polymer ?
#
loop_
_entity_poly.entity_id
_entity_poly.type
_entity_poly.pdbx_seq_one_letter_code
_entity_poly.pdbx_strand_id
1 'polypeptide(L)'
;MKSVKEKLNINKIPQHVAIIMDGNGRWAAKHGSERIFGHEHGVESVRSTVEGAGEIGIKYLTLYAFSTENWERPKHEVDALMGLLVQAIENETDELMKNNVRLGTIGDIKKLPPDVAAKLNECIRLLEKNTGLNLILALSYSSKWEITEAVRNIANDVKNEKIQSKNIDDKLFESYLSTAQIPDPELLIRTSGEFRISNFLLWQIAYSELYFTEKLWPDFRKEDLFEAVYDFQNRERRFGKISEQLFS
;
A
#
# COMPACT_ATOMS: atom_id res chain seq x y z
N MET A 1 1.83 -32.54 -0.97
CA MET A 1 0.68 -31.64 -1.16
C MET A 1 1.12 -30.51 -2.09
N LYS A 2 0.23 -30.03 -2.98
CA LYS A 2 0.55 -28.84 -3.82
C LYS A 2 0.72 -27.62 -2.93
N SER A 3 1.68 -26.74 -3.24
CA SER A 3 1.85 -25.45 -2.57
C SER A 3 0.61 -24.56 -2.80
N VAL A 4 0.40 -23.56 -1.95
CA VAL A 4 -0.73 -22.62 -2.14
C VAL A 4 -0.59 -21.89 -3.48
N LYS A 5 0.64 -21.52 -3.85
CA LYS A 5 0.94 -20.91 -5.16
C LYS A 5 0.43 -21.75 -6.33
N GLU A 6 0.63 -23.10 -6.29
CA GLU A 6 0.16 -24.01 -7.35
C GLU A 6 -1.38 -24.16 -7.43
N LYS A 7 -2.10 -23.69 -6.42
CA LYS A 7 -3.57 -23.67 -6.40
C LYS A 7 -4.17 -22.37 -6.93
N LEU A 8 -3.37 -21.31 -7.09
CA LEU A 8 -3.84 -20.03 -7.57
C LEU A 8 -4.32 -20.11 -9.02
N ASN A 9 -5.47 -19.52 -9.28
CA ASN A 9 -5.96 -19.32 -10.63
C ASN A 9 -5.40 -18.00 -11.19
N ILE A 10 -4.52 -18.10 -12.19
CA ILE A 10 -3.83 -16.94 -12.77
C ILE A 10 -4.80 -15.90 -13.39
N ASN A 11 -5.99 -16.33 -13.81
CA ASN A 11 -7.02 -15.43 -14.38
C ASN A 11 -7.84 -14.69 -13.32
N LYS A 12 -7.63 -14.99 -12.03
CA LYS A 12 -8.33 -14.38 -10.89
C LYS A 12 -7.37 -13.72 -9.90
N ILE A 13 -6.16 -13.39 -10.32
CA ILE A 13 -5.23 -12.64 -9.49
C ILE A 13 -5.73 -11.20 -9.37
N PRO A 14 -5.84 -10.62 -8.16
CA PRO A 14 -6.21 -9.22 -7.98
C PRO A 14 -5.17 -8.33 -8.68
N GLN A 15 -5.64 -7.34 -9.44
CA GLN A 15 -4.75 -6.41 -10.11
C GLN A 15 -3.98 -5.55 -9.11
N HIS A 16 -4.65 -5.11 -8.03
CA HIS A 16 -4.08 -4.27 -7.00
C HIS A 16 -4.35 -4.85 -5.61
N VAL A 17 -3.29 -5.00 -4.84
CA VAL A 17 -3.30 -5.40 -3.42
C VAL A 17 -2.76 -4.27 -2.57
N ALA A 18 -3.48 -3.91 -1.50
CA ALA A 18 -3.01 -2.96 -0.50
C ALA A 18 -2.74 -3.67 0.83
N ILE A 19 -1.68 -3.28 1.56
CA ILE A 19 -1.30 -3.94 2.81
C ILE A 19 -1.07 -2.93 3.94
N ILE A 20 -1.74 -3.15 5.07
CA ILE A 20 -1.45 -2.49 6.35
C ILE A 20 -0.48 -3.37 7.13
N MET A 21 0.77 -2.94 7.18
CA MET A 21 1.92 -3.63 7.77
C MET A 21 1.96 -3.44 9.30
N ASP A 22 1.05 -4.09 10.01
CA ASP A 22 0.93 -3.94 11.47
C ASP A 22 1.61 -5.09 12.23
N GLY A 23 2.05 -4.81 13.47
CA GLY A 23 2.60 -5.81 14.37
C GLY A 23 4.10 -5.69 14.66
N ASN A 24 4.83 -4.77 14.03
CA ASN A 24 6.28 -4.59 14.23
C ASN A 24 6.65 -4.41 15.72
N GLY A 25 5.96 -3.51 16.42
CA GLY A 25 6.23 -3.28 17.85
C GLY A 25 5.88 -4.46 18.75
N ARG A 26 4.79 -5.19 18.45
CA ARG A 26 4.41 -6.40 19.21
C ARG A 26 5.39 -7.54 18.96
N TRP A 27 5.88 -7.66 17.76
CA TRP A 27 6.91 -8.63 17.41
C TRP A 27 8.22 -8.34 18.14
N ALA A 28 8.69 -7.09 18.14
CA ALA A 28 9.88 -6.66 18.88
C ALA A 28 9.74 -6.95 20.38
N ALA A 29 8.59 -6.61 20.98
CA ALA A 29 8.33 -6.88 22.40
C ALA A 29 8.39 -8.38 22.73
N LYS A 30 7.90 -9.28 21.85
CA LYS A 30 8.03 -10.74 22.01
C LYS A 30 9.50 -11.21 21.99
N HIS A 31 10.40 -10.44 21.36
CA HIS A 31 11.82 -10.72 21.28
C HIS A 31 12.65 -9.93 22.32
N GLY A 32 11.99 -9.25 23.29
CA GLY A 32 12.67 -8.45 24.30
C GLY A 32 13.42 -7.23 23.77
N SER A 33 12.99 -6.71 22.60
CA SER A 33 13.67 -5.64 21.87
C SER A 33 12.81 -4.40 21.74
N GLU A 34 13.44 -3.27 21.42
CA GLU A 34 12.75 -2.02 21.13
C GLU A 34 11.97 -2.09 19.83
N ARG A 35 10.95 -1.22 19.68
CA ARG A 35 10.03 -1.21 18.55
C ARG A 35 10.73 -1.12 17.19
N ILE A 36 11.83 -0.36 17.11
CA ILE A 36 12.58 -0.17 15.87
C ILE A 36 13.15 -1.50 15.33
N PHE A 37 13.57 -2.39 16.20
CA PHE A 37 14.04 -3.73 15.84
C PHE A 37 12.99 -4.53 15.03
N GLY A 38 11.71 -4.39 15.38
CA GLY A 38 10.63 -5.00 14.61
C GLY A 38 10.46 -4.37 13.23
N HIS A 39 10.67 -3.05 13.09
CA HIS A 39 10.62 -2.39 11.79
C HIS A 39 11.78 -2.78 10.88
N GLU A 40 12.99 -2.94 11.43
CA GLU A 40 14.15 -3.45 10.70
C GLU A 40 13.89 -4.85 10.12
N HIS A 41 13.35 -5.77 10.92
CA HIS A 41 12.95 -7.10 10.47
C HIS A 41 11.77 -7.08 9.50
N GLY A 42 10.89 -6.09 9.60
CA GLY A 42 9.79 -5.86 8.67
C GLY A 42 10.24 -5.55 7.24
N VAL A 43 11.47 -5.10 7.01
CA VAL A 43 12.02 -4.86 5.66
C VAL A 43 12.14 -6.17 4.88
N GLU A 44 12.53 -7.27 5.52
CA GLU A 44 12.56 -8.59 4.88
C GLU A 44 11.17 -9.05 4.41
N SER A 45 10.14 -8.73 5.21
CA SER A 45 8.75 -9.01 4.83
C SER A 45 8.29 -8.17 3.64
N VAL A 46 8.75 -6.92 3.53
CA VAL A 46 8.51 -6.09 2.34
C VAL A 46 9.13 -6.76 1.11
N ARG A 47 10.42 -7.15 1.18
CA ARG A 47 11.12 -7.82 0.06
C ARG A 47 10.38 -9.08 -0.37
N SER A 48 10.11 -9.99 0.56
CA SER A 48 9.41 -11.25 0.29
C SER A 48 8.03 -11.02 -0.33
N THR A 49 7.29 -10.01 0.15
CA THR A 49 5.95 -9.68 -0.37
C THR A 49 6.02 -9.09 -1.78
N VAL A 50 6.98 -8.21 -2.06
CA VAL A 50 7.21 -7.63 -3.40
C VAL A 50 7.58 -8.71 -4.41
N GLU A 51 8.50 -9.60 -4.05
CA GLU A 51 8.86 -10.75 -4.87
C GLU A 51 7.63 -11.64 -5.15
N GLY A 52 6.89 -12.01 -4.09
CA GLY A 52 5.69 -12.83 -4.22
C GLY A 52 4.61 -12.18 -5.10
N ALA A 53 4.40 -10.87 -4.96
CA ALA A 53 3.45 -10.12 -5.80
C ALA A 53 3.86 -10.18 -7.28
N GLY A 54 5.15 -9.96 -7.58
CA GLY A 54 5.68 -10.09 -8.93
C GLY A 54 5.54 -11.52 -9.48
N GLU A 55 5.86 -12.53 -8.66
CA GLU A 55 5.79 -13.95 -9.05
C GLU A 55 4.39 -14.42 -9.49
N ILE A 56 3.33 -13.90 -8.87
CA ILE A 56 1.94 -14.28 -9.19
C ILE A 56 1.24 -13.31 -10.14
N GLY A 57 1.93 -12.23 -10.56
CA GLY A 57 1.44 -11.31 -11.58
C GLY A 57 0.55 -10.17 -11.09
N ILE A 58 0.58 -9.83 -9.80
CA ILE A 58 -0.02 -8.60 -9.26
C ILE A 58 0.62 -7.41 -9.98
N LYS A 59 -0.20 -6.42 -10.36
CA LYS A 59 0.26 -5.23 -11.10
C LYS A 59 0.57 -4.03 -10.20
N TYR A 60 -0.16 -3.91 -9.10
CA TYR A 60 -0.01 -2.82 -8.13
C TYR A 60 0.02 -3.39 -6.71
N LEU A 61 1.00 -2.95 -5.93
CA LEU A 61 1.12 -3.30 -4.51
C LEU A 61 1.30 -2.01 -3.72
N THR A 62 0.31 -1.63 -2.92
CA THR A 62 0.41 -0.45 -2.05
C THR A 62 0.70 -0.87 -0.61
N LEU A 63 1.80 -0.37 -0.05
CA LEU A 63 2.24 -0.65 1.32
C LEU A 63 2.04 0.59 2.20
N TYR A 64 1.32 0.44 3.32
CA TYR A 64 1.13 1.51 4.31
C TYR A 64 2.37 1.65 5.19
N ALA A 65 3.38 2.38 4.71
CA ALA A 65 4.68 2.45 5.34
C ALA A 65 4.76 3.49 6.47
N PHE A 66 4.09 4.67 6.32
CA PHE A 66 4.09 5.71 7.34
C PHE A 66 2.81 6.56 7.26
N SER A 67 2.01 6.56 8.33
CA SER A 67 0.78 7.34 8.40
C SER A 67 1.01 8.76 8.90
N THR A 68 0.04 9.67 8.64
CA THR A 68 0.08 11.03 9.21
C THR A 68 0.09 11.00 10.74
N GLU A 69 -0.57 10.04 11.36
CA GLU A 69 -0.63 9.87 12.82
C GLU A 69 0.72 9.41 13.40
N ASN A 70 1.61 8.81 12.60
CA ASN A 70 2.92 8.37 13.05
C ASN A 70 3.86 9.54 13.39
N TRP A 71 3.59 10.76 12.88
CA TRP A 71 4.34 11.95 13.28
C TRP A 71 4.17 12.32 14.76
N GLU A 72 3.10 11.85 15.42
CA GLU A 72 2.85 12.06 16.84
C GLU A 72 3.66 11.12 17.75
N ARG A 73 4.40 10.17 17.18
CA ARG A 73 5.29 9.27 17.93
C ARG A 73 6.49 10.03 18.51
N PRO A 74 7.16 9.47 19.54
CA PRO A 74 8.38 10.05 20.05
C PRO A 74 9.38 10.35 18.93
N LYS A 75 10.01 11.54 18.99
CA LYS A 75 10.91 12.03 17.94
C LYS A 75 11.99 11.01 17.55
N HIS A 76 12.60 10.35 18.53
CA HIS A 76 13.64 9.33 18.27
C HIS A 76 13.12 8.14 17.45
N GLU A 77 11.85 7.73 17.65
CA GLU A 77 11.23 6.67 16.86
C GLU A 77 10.98 7.14 15.42
N VAL A 78 10.49 8.36 15.26
CA VAL A 78 10.27 8.94 13.92
C VAL A 78 11.58 9.08 13.16
N ASP A 79 12.63 9.62 13.81
CA ASP A 79 13.96 9.79 13.20
C ASP A 79 14.54 8.42 12.79
N ALA A 80 14.41 7.41 13.64
CA ALA A 80 14.85 6.05 13.33
C ALA A 80 14.09 5.43 12.14
N LEU A 81 12.76 5.64 12.06
CA LEU A 81 11.94 5.15 10.93
C LEU A 81 12.33 5.85 9.62
N MET A 82 12.61 7.15 9.64
CA MET A 82 13.09 7.88 8.46
C MET A 82 14.47 7.37 8.02
N GLY A 83 15.39 7.13 8.98
CA GLY A 83 16.69 6.50 8.69
C GLY A 83 16.56 5.11 8.07
N LEU A 84 15.65 4.27 8.62
CA LEU A 84 15.37 2.95 8.08
C LEU A 84 14.79 3.02 6.66
N LEU A 85 13.92 3.98 6.38
CA LEU A 85 13.37 4.18 5.03
C LEU A 85 14.49 4.50 4.02
N VAL A 86 15.44 5.38 4.37
CA VAL A 86 16.59 5.70 3.52
C VAL A 86 17.44 4.46 3.26
N GLN A 87 17.79 3.71 4.32
CA GLN A 87 18.57 2.47 4.20
C GLN A 87 17.87 1.43 3.31
N ALA A 88 16.56 1.26 3.49
CA ALA A 88 15.78 0.33 2.67
C ALA A 88 15.78 0.76 1.19
N ILE A 89 15.60 2.06 0.90
CA ILE A 89 15.68 2.58 -0.48
C ILE A 89 17.06 2.30 -1.08
N GLU A 90 18.14 2.61 -0.36
CA GLU A 90 19.51 2.40 -0.87
C GLU A 90 19.81 0.91 -1.10
N ASN A 91 19.42 0.04 -0.19
CA ASN A 91 19.72 -1.39 -0.25
C ASN A 91 18.87 -2.16 -1.26
N GLU A 92 17.63 -1.72 -1.50
CA GLU A 92 16.67 -2.47 -2.34
C GLU A 92 16.60 -1.97 -3.78
N THR A 93 17.13 -0.78 -4.11
CA THR A 93 17.00 -0.19 -5.46
C THR A 93 17.51 -1.10 -6.57
N ASP A 94 18.68 -1.72 -6.40
CA ASP A 94 19.26 -2.63 -7.40
C ASP A 94 18.41 -3.88 -7.61
N GLU A 95 17.85 -4.42 -6.53
CA GLU A 95 16.99 -5.61 -6.60
C GLU A 95 15.64 -5.28 -7.24
N LEU A 96 15.06 -4.11 -6.91
CA LEU A 96 13.85 -3.61 -7.57
C LEU A 96 14.08 -3.40 -9.08
N MET A 97 15.27 -2.89 -9.47
CA MET A 97 15.64 -2.74 -10.87
C MET A 97 15.71 -4.10 -11.58
N LYS A 98 16.41 -5.08 -11.01
CA LYS A 98 16.53 -6.44 -11.58
C LYS A 98 15.19 -7.12 -11.76
N ASN A 99 14.29 -6.94 -10.79
CA ASN A 99 12.93 -7.53 -10.78
C ASN A 99 11.92 -6.72 -11.60
N ASN A 100 12.37 -5.69 -12.32
CA ASN A 100 11.52 -4.83 -13.15
C ASN A 100 10.37 -4.19 -12.35
N VAL A 101 10.62 -3.83 -11.08
CA VAL A 101 9.64 -3.18 -10.20
C VAL A 101 9.73 -1.66 -10.38
N ARG A 102 8.60 -1.02 -10.65
CA ARG A 102 8.46 0.43 -10.67
C ARG A 102 8.08 0.92 -9.28
N LEU A 103 8.75 1.96 -8.79
CA LEU A 103 8.44 2.57 -7.50
C LEU A 103 7.61 3.84 -7.67
N GLY A 104 6.60 4.00 -6.83
CA GLY A 104 5.80 5.22 -6.70
C GLY A 104 5.45 5.52 -5.25
N THR A 105 4.87 6.68 -5.00
CA THR A 105 4.46 7.10 -3.65
C THR A 105 3.12 7.79 -3.67
N ILE A 106 2.38 7.68 -2.56
CA ILE A 106 1.21 8.48 -2.23
C ILE A 106 1.37 9.09 -0.84
N GLY A 107 0.77 10.26 -0.61
CA GLY A 107 0.79 10.97 0.68
C GLY A 107 1.50 12.31 0.63
N ASP A 108 1.67 12.93 1.78
CA ASP A 108 2.31 14.26 1.93
C ASP A 108 3.84 14.14 2.00
N ILE A 109 4.46 13.90 0.84
CA ILE A 109 5.92 13.73 0.72
C ILE A 109 6.67 15.01 1.12
N LYS A 110 6.00 16.17 1.08
CA LYS A 110 6.62 17.46 1.48
C LYS A 110 6.91 17.53 2.98
N LYS A 111 6.27 16.68 3.80
CA LYS A 111 6.53 16.58 5.24
C LYS A 111 7.73 15.70 5.57
N LEU A 112 8.22 14.90 4.64
CA LEU A 112 9.43 14.09 4.87
C LEU A 112 10.65 15.01 5.03
N PRO A 113 11.66 14.60 5.80
CA PRO A 113 12.95 15.27 5.83
C PRO A 113 13.49 15.43 4.39
N PRO A 114 14.14 16.57 4.07
CA PRO A 114 14.56 16.88 2.70
C PRO A 114 15.51 15.84 2.09
N ASP A 115 16.40 15.26 2.89
CA ASP A 115 17.32 14.19 2.49
C ASP A 115 16.57 12.89 2.17
N VAL A 116 15.59 12.51 2.98
CA VAL A 116 14.72 11.35 2.73
C VAL A 116 13.93 11.53 1.43
N ALA A 117 13.31 12.71 1.25
CA ALA A 117 12.55 13.02 0.06
C ALA A 117 13.44 13.02 -1.21
N ALA A 118 14.68 13.54 -1.10
CA ALA A 118 15.63 13.53 -2.21
C ALA A 118 16.01 12.11 -2.65
N LYS A 119 16.38 11.24 -1.70
CA LYS A 119 16.71 9.83 -1.95
C LYS A 119 15.54 9.06 -2.56
N LEU A 120 14.35 9.26 -2.01
CA LEU A 120 13.13 8.63 -2.53
C LEU A 120 12.86 9.04 -3.99
N ASN A 121 12.95 10.33 -4.30
CA ASN A 121 12.76 10.84 -5.67
C ASN A 121 13.84 10.34 -6.63
N GLU A 122 15.08 10.19 -6.17
CA GLU A 122 16.16 9.60 -6.97
C GLU A 122 15.83 8.14 -7.33
N CYS A 123 15.44 7.34 -6.35
CA CYS A 123 15.05 5.94 -6.56
C CYS A 123 13.84 5.83 -7.51
N ILE A 124 12.79 6.63 -7.32
CA ILE A 124 11.61 6.66 -8.20
C ILE A 124 12.04 6.94 -9.64
N ARG A 125 12.93 7.93 -9.86
CA ARG A 125 13.42 8.27 -11.19
C ARG A 125 14.24 7.14 -11.82
N LEU A 126 15.06 6.46 -11.04
CA LEU A 126 15.85 5.31 -11.54
C LEU A 126 14.94 4.17 -12.01
N LEU A 127 13.84 3.93 -11.28
CA LEU A 127 12.91 2.83 -11.52
C LEU A 127 11.73 3.19 -12.44
N GLU A 128 11.64 4.42 -12.94
CA GLU A 128 10.47 4.91 -13.70
C GLU A 128 10.17 4.16 -14.98
N LYS A 129 11.22 3.58 -15.62
CA LYS A 129 11.11 2.84 -16.89
C LYS A 129 10.73 1.37 -16.71
N ASN A 130 10.71 0.89 -15.48
CA ASN A 130 10.28 -0.47 -15.19
C ASN A 130 8.79 -0.64 -15.47
N THR A 131 8.42 -1.81 -15.98
CA THR A 131 7.08 -2.10 -16.51
C THR A 131 6.39 -3.29 -15.84
N GLY A 132 7.02 -3.86 -14.83
CA GLY A 132 6.49 -5.00 -14.06
C GLY A 132 5.54 -4.55 -12.94
N LEU A 133 5.81 -5.00 -11.71
CA LEU A 133 5.04 -4.61 -10.53
C LEU A 133 5.20 -3.10 -10.25
N ASN A 134 4.09 -2.39 -9.99
CA ASN A 134 4.11 -1.05 -9.45
C ASN A 134 4.04 -1.14 -7.91
N LEU A 135 5.16 -0.92 -7.23
CA LEU A 135 5.23 -0.80 -5.78
C LEU A 135 4.94 0.64 -5.38
N ILE A 136 3.93 0.86 -4.55
CA ILE A 136 3.51 2.17 -4.08
C ILE A 136 3.69 2.24 -2.57
N LEU A 137 4.51 3.18 -2.11
CA LEU A 137 4.68 3.44 -0.69
C LEU A 137 3.77 4.57 -0.25
N ALA A 138 2.82 4.28 0.66
CA ALA A 138 2.02 5.30 1.32
C ALA A 138 2.86 5.89 2.48
N LEU A 139 3.35 7.12 2.29
CA LEU A 139 4.25 7.83 3.18
C LEU A 139 3.64 9.15 3.63
N SER A 140 3.64 9.40 4.95
CA SER A 140 2.93 10.56 5.52
C SER A 140 1.49 10.65 4.97
N TYR A 141 0.85 9.48 4.85
CA TYR A 141 -0.45 9.32 4.21
C TYR A 141 -1.56 9.09 5.24
N SER A 142 -2.71 9.66 4.99
CA SER A 142 -3.99 9.22 5.54
C SER A 142 -5.15 9.65 4.63
N SER A 143 -6.21 8.87 4.59
CA SER A 143 -7.36 9.15 3.70
C SER A 143 -8.06 10.45 4.04
N LYS A 144 -8.22 10.77 5.33
CA LYS A 144 -8.86 12.04 5.73
C LYS A 144 -8.05 13.25 5.27
N TRP A 145 -6.71 13.18 5.34
CA TRP A 145 -5.83 14.21 4.79
C TRP A 145 -5.98 14.30 3.27
N GLU A 146 -5.88 13.17 2.56
CA GLU A 146 -5.98 13.12 1.10
C GLU A 146 -7.30 13.69 0.58
N ILE A 147 -8.44 13.24 1.17
CA ILE A 147 -9.78 13.73 0.81
C ILE A 147 -9.88 15.25 1.04
N THR A 148 -9.36 15.74 2.17
CA THR A 148 -9.39 17.17 2.49
C THR A 148 -8.54 17.98 1.51
N GLU A 149 -7.37 17.48 1.10
CA GLU A 149 -6.52 18.11 0.09
C GLU A 149 -7.19 18.12 -1.30
N ALA A 150 -7.81 17.01 -1.69
CA ALA A 150 -8.58 16.95 -2.94
C ALA A 150 -9.71 17.99 -2.95
N VAL A 151 -10.49 18.10 -1.86
CA VAL A 151 -11.54 19.10 -1.72
C VAL A 151 -10.99 20.53 -1.83
N ARG A 152 -9.84 20.83 -1.17
CA ARG A 152 -9.21 22.16 -1.28
C ARG A 152 -8.79 22.49 -2.70
N ASN A 153 -8.17 21.52 -3.39
CA ASN A 153 -7.73 21.70 -4.77
C ASN A 153 -8.93 21.93 -5.70
N ILE A 154 -9.99 21.15 -5.57
CA ILE A 154 -11.25 21.31 -6.32
C ILE A 154 -11.85 22.70 -6.05
N ALA A 155 -11.95 23.12 -4.77
CA ALA A 155 -12.50 24.43 -4.41
C ALA A 155 -11.68 25.58 -5.01
N ASN A 156 -10.33 25.45 -5.04
CA ASN A 156 -9.47 26.43 -5.68
C ASN A 156 -9.69 26.49 -7.21
N ASP A 157 -9.87 25.33 -7.85
CA ASP A 157 -10.08 25.28 -9.30
C ASP A 157 -11.49 25.78 -9.68
N VAL A 158 -12.50 25.57 -8.82
CA VAL A 158 -13.83 26.23 -8.98
C VAL A 158 -13.69 27.74 -8.83
N LYS A 159 -12.99 28.24 -7.80
CA LYS A 159 -12.74 29.67 -7.59
C LYS A 159 -12.02 30.32 -8.76
N ASN A 160 -11.09 29.59 -9.38
CA ASN A 160 -10.30 30.07 -10.53
C ASN A 160 -11.00 29.79 -11.88
N GLU A 161 -12.28 29.43 -11.86
CA GLU A 161 -13.12 29.18 -13.05
C GLU A 161 -12.59 28.06 -13.99
N LYS A 162 -11.68 27.20 -13.53
CA LYS A 162 -11.18 26.06 -14.29
C LYS A 162 -12.21 24.93 -14.40
N ILE A 163 -13.03 24.76 -13.37
CA ILE A 163 -14.13 23.79 -13.33
C ILE A 163 -15.40 24.46 -12.80
N GLN A 164 -16.55 23.93 -13.16
CA GLN A 164 -17.85 24.37 -12.62
C GLN A 164 -18.30 23.39 -11.54
N SER A 165 -18.82 23.89 -10.41
CA SER A 165 -19.27 23.05 -9.29
C SER A 165 -20.27 21.96 -9.68
N LYS A 166 -21.13 22.22 -10.69
CA LYS A 166 -22.09 21.23 -11.22
C LYS A 166 -21.44 20.02 -11.93
N ASN A 167 -20.17 20.15 -12.30
CA ASN A 167 -19.41 19.08 -12.99
C ASN A 167 -18.60 18.22 -12.00
N ILE A 168 -18.73 18.49 -10.69
CA ILE A 168 -18.06 17.68 -9.68
C ILE A 168 -18.82 16.35 -9.54
N ASP A 169 -18.23 15.29 -10.00
CA ASP A 169 -18.67 13.90 -9.86
C ASP A 169 -17.55 13.03 -9.27
N ASP A 170 -17.82 11.75 -9.08
CA ASP A 170 -16.86 10.80 -8.50
C ASP A 170 -15.55 10.74 -9.31
N LYS A 171 -15.64 10.74 -10.66
CA LYS A 171 -14.46 10.67 -11.53
C LYS A 171 -13.60 11.92 -11.44
N LEU A 172 -14.22 13.10 -11.39
CA LEU A 172 -13.49 14.34 -11.16
C LEU A 172 -12.81 14.30 -9.80
N PHE A 173 -13.51 13.91 -8.74
CA PHE A 173 -12.94 13.81 -7.41
C PHE A 173 -11.75 12.85 -7.36
N GLU A 174 -11.87 11.66 -7.93
CA GLU A 174 -10.80 10.66 -8.06
C GLU A 174 -9.56 11.23 -8.76
N SER A 175 -9.73 12.09 -9.75
CA SER A 175 -8.61 12.73 -10.46
C SER A 175 -7.78 13.68 -9.59
N TYR A 176 -8.30 14.10 -8.43
CA TYR A 176 -7.59 14.92 -7.44
C TYR A 176 -6.97 14.13 -6.28
N LEU A 177 -7.22 12.83 -6.22
CA LEU A 177 -6.58 11.96 -5.23
C LEU A 177 -5.12 11.64 -5.62
N SER A 178 -4.28 11.35 -4.68
CA SER A 178 -2.90 10.91 -4.93
C SER A 178 -2.83 9.56 -5.66
N THR A 179 -3.94 8.84 -5.70
CA THR A 179 -4.13 7.56 -6.40
C THR A 179 -4.74 7.70 -7.80
N ALA A 180 -4.89 8.91 -8.35
CA ALA A 180 -5.59 9.17 -9.62
C ALA A 180 -5.12 8.31 -10.83
N GLN A 181 -3.88 7.83 -10.81
CA GLN A 181 -3.30 6.98 -11.86
C GLN A 181 -3.13 5.52 -11.43
N ILE A 182 -3.71 5.15 -10.30
CA ILE A 182 -3.60 3.82 -9.69
C ILE A 182 -5.01 3.24 -9.60
N PRO A 183 -5.27 2.02 -10.10
CA PRO A 183 -6.58 1.41 -9.92
C PRO A 183 -6.87 1.16 -8.44
N ASP A 184 -8.13 1.14 -8.06
CA ASP A 184 -8.53 0.82 -6.71
C ASP A 184 -8.07 -0.59 -6.30
N PRO A 185 -7.67 -0.81 -5.04
CA PRO A 185 -7.28 -2.13 -4.57
C PRO A 185 -8.49 -3.07 -4.52
N GLU A 186 -8.32 -4.26 -5.08
CA GLU A 186 -9.34 -5.32 -5.01
C GLU A 186 -9.25 -6.11 -3.70
N LEU A 187 -8.05 -6.15 -3.11
CA LEU A 187 -7.77 -6.84 -1.84
C LEU A 187 -6.98 -5.92 -0.91
N LEU A 188 -7.51 -5.72 0.30
CA LEU A 188 -6.78 -5.09 1.41
C LEU A 188 -6.42 -6.15 2.44
N ILE A 189 -5.13 -6.29 2.73
CA ILE A 189 -4.59 -7.19 3.76
C ILE A 189 -4.20 -6.37 4.98
N ARG A 190 -4.56 -6.84 6.18
CA ARG A 190 -4.00 -6.30 7.42
C ARG A 190 -3.46 -7.41 8.29
N THR A 191 -2.20 -7.25 8.72
CA THR A 191 -1.53 -8.16 9.64
C THR A 191 -1.85 -7.83 11.11
N SER A 192 -1.52 -8.76 12.03
CA SER A 192 -1.54 -8.59 13.48
C SER A 192 -2.89 -8.72 14.20
N GLY A 193 -3.94 -9.29 13.55
CA GLY A 193 -5.22 -9.59 14.19
C GLY A 193 -6.09 -8.38 14.51
N GLU A 194 -5.82 -7.22 13.91
CA GLU A 194 -6.56 -5.98 14.14
C GLU A 194 -7.61 -5.75 13.05
N PHE A 195 -8.88 -5.66 13.42
CA PHE A 195 -10.04 -5.53 12.52
C PHE A 195 -10.43 -4.06 12.28
N ARG A 196 -9.53 -3.26 11.75
CA ARG A 196 -9.74 -1.85 11.38
C ARG A 196 -8.84 -1.47 10.22
N ILE A 197 -9.19 -0.41 9.48
CA ILE A 197 -8.44 0.06 8.29
C ILE A 197 -7.56 1.28 8.58
N SER A 198 -7.58 1.80 9.79
CA SER A 198 -6.68 2.86 10.29
C SER A 198 -6.48 4.04 9.34
N ASN A 199 -7.58 4.59 8.82
CA ASN A 199 -7.55 5.76 7.96
C ASN A 199 -6.76 5.55 6.64
N PHE A 200 -6.72 4.31 6.14
CA PHE A 200 -6.01 3.93 4.93
C PHE A 200 -6.96 3.73 3.76
N LEU A 201 -6.76 4.45 2.65
CA LEU A 201 -7.44 4.31 1.36
C LEU A 201 -8.98 4.27 1.44
N LEU A 202 -9.62 5.10 2.31
CA LEU A 202 -11.07 5.05 2.58
C LEU A 202 -11.94 5.13 1.32
N TRP A 203 -11.59 5.99 0.38
CA TRP A 203 -12.31 6.14 -0.87
C TRP A 203 -12.11 4.90 -1.76
N GLN A 204 -10.86 4.51 -1.94
CA GLN A 204 -10.44 3.49 -2.88
C GLN A 204 -10.86 2.06 -2.49
N ILE A 205 -11.04 1.80 -1.18
CA ILE A 205 -11.40 0.44 -0.69
C ILE A 205 -12.90 0.21 -0.58
N ALA A 206 -13.73 1.10 -1.13
CA ALA A 206 -15.19 1.01 -1.02
C ALA A 206 -15.76 -0.36 -1.44
N TYR A 207 -15.10 -1.05 -2.38
CA TYR A 207 -15.47 -2.37 -2.88
C TYR A 207 -14.35 -3.41 -2.76
N SER A 208 -13.33 -3.15 -1.94
CA SER A 208 -12.25 -4.09 -1.71
C SER A 208 -12.67 -5.25 -0.83
N GLU A 209 -12.16 -6.43 -1.12
CA GLU A 209 -12.20 -7.55 -0.17
C GLU A 209 -11.19 -7.30 0.95
N LEU A 210 -11.57 -7.61 2.19
CA LEU A 210 -10.71 -7.42 3.36
C LEU A 210 -10.21 -8.78 3.86
N TYR A 211 -8.90 -8.90 4.05
CA TYR A 211 -8.26 -10.07 4.62
C TYR A 211 -7.47 -9.69 5.87
N PHE A 212 -7.81 -10.29 7.02
CA PHE A 212 -7.16 -10.06 8.30
C PHE A 212 -6.43 -11.32 8.73
N THR A 213 -5.15 -11.18 9.14
CA THR A 213 -4.35 -12.30 9.66
C THR A 213 -3.75 -11.97 11.01
N GLU A 214 -3.71 -12.97 11.90
CA GLU A 214 -3.07 -12.88 13.23
C GLU A 214 -1.53 -12.73 13.13
N LYS A 215 -0.94 -13.06 11.98
CA LYS A 215 0.51 -13.00 11.77
C LYS A 215 1.00 -11.57 11.91
N LEU A 216 2.08 -11.36 12.66
CA LEU A 216 2.73 -10.06 12.80
C LEU A 216 3.54 -9.77 11.53
N TRP A 217 3.65 -8.48 11.16
CA TRP A 217 4.30 -8.10 9.89
C TRP A 217 5.72 -8.67 9.71
N PRO A 218 6.63 -8.64 10.72
CA PRO A 218 7.97 -9.21 10.54
C PRO A 218 8.02 -10.71 10.22
N ASP A 219 6.92 -11.45 10.47
CA ASP A 219 6.81 -12.88 10.15
C ASP A 219 6.03 -13.14 8.85
N PHE A 220 5.46 -12.11 8.23
CA PHE A 220 4.70 -12.23 6.98
C PHE A 220 5.64 -12.47 5.79
N ARG A 221 5.30 -13.44 4.95
CA ARG A 221 6.10 -13.82 3.78
C ARG A 221 5.20 -13.95 2.55
N LYS A 222 5.80 -14.20 1.39
CA LYS A 222 5.08 -14.39 0.12
C LYS A 222 4.05 -15.52 0.17
N GLU A 223 4.30 -16.57 0.94
CA GLU A 223 3.36 -17.66 1.16
C GLU A 223 2.06 -17.16 1.79
N ASP A 224 2.14 -16.21 2.72
CA ASP A 224 0.98 -15.60 3.37
C ASP A 224 0.21 -14.68 2.40
N LEU A 225 0.94 -13.98 1.52
CA LEU A 225 0.31 -13.25 0.42
C LEU A 225 -0.44 -14.21 -0.51
N PHE A 226 0.14 -15.36 -0.84
CA PHE A 226 -0.53 -16.37 -1.67
C PHE A 226 -1.77 -16.93 -1.00
N GLU A 227 -1.76 -17.13 0.32
CA GLU A 227 -2.94 -17.54 1.10
C GLU A 227 -4.04 -16.47 1.04
N ALA A 228 -3.69 -15.20 1.23
CA ALA A 228 -4.65 -14.10 1.14
C ALA A 228 -5.27 -13.99 -0.27
N VAL A 229 -4.46 -14.16 -1.32
CA VAL A 229 -4.94 -14.16 -2.72
C VAL A 229 -5.78 -15.40 -3.00
N TYR A 230 -5.43 -16.56 -2.46
CA TYR A 230 -6.24 -17.77 -2.60
C TYR A 230 -7.61 -17.61 -1.93
N ASP A 231 -7.66 -17.03 -0.72
CA ASP A 231 -8.92 -16.71 -0.04
C ASP A 231 -9.77 -15.74 -0.88
N PHE A 232 -9.15 -14.66 -1.40
CA PHE A 232 -9.81 -13.70 -2.29
C PHE A 232 -10.45 -14.37 -3.51
N GLN A 233 -9.75 -15.30 -4.15
CA GLN A 233 -10.23 -16.00 -5.36
C GLN A 233 -11.45 -16.89 -5.10
N ASN A 234 -11.65 -17.32 -3.86
CA ASN A 234 -12.79 -18.17 -3.44
C ASN A 234 -14.01 -17.35 -2.98
N ARG A 235 -13.92 -16.02 -2.95
CA ARG A 235 -15.04 -15.15 -2.60
C ARG A 235 -15.87 -14.79 -3.83
N GLU A 236 -17.18 -14.62 -3.60
CA GLU A 236 -18.09 -14.10 -4.61
C GLU A 236 -18.19 -12.57 -4.50
N ARG A 237 -17.69 -11.85 -5.51
CA ARG A 237 -17.72 -10.38 -5.56
C ARG A 237 -18.98 -9.92 -6.29
N ARG A 238 -19.93 -9.32 -5.57
CA ARG A 238 -21.28 -9.01 -6.09
C ARG A 238 -21.46 -7.58 -6.59
N PHE A 239 -20.70 -6.63 -6.11
CA PHE A 239 -20.80 -5.20 -6.47
C PHE A 239 -22.25 -4.67 -6.44
N GLY A 240 -23.02 -5.05 -5.41
CA GLY A 240 -24.44 -4.69 -5.26
C GLY A 240 -25.43 -5.53 -6.09
N LYS A 241 -24.96 -6.50 -6.87
CA LYS A 241 -25.82 -7.45 -7.61
C LYS A 241 -26.18 -8.67 -6.76
N ILE A 242 -27.24 -9.37 -7.15
CA ILE A 242 -27.56 -10.70 -6.59
C ILE A 242 -26.79 -11.79 -7.36
N SER A 243 -26.58 -12.97 -6.73
CA SER A 243 -25.74 -14.03 -7.31
C SER A 243 -26.20 -14.47 -8.71
N GLU A 244 -27.52 -14.50 -8.96
CA GLU A 244 -28.11 -14.87 -10.25
C GLU A 244 -27.74 -13.91 -11.39
N GLN A 245 -27.42 -12.64 -11.07
CA GLN A 245 -27.04 -11.62 -12.04
C GLN A 245 -25.55 -11.65 -12.43
N LEU A 246 -24.74 -12.49 -11.77
CA LEU A 246 -23.32 -12.63 -12.07
C LEU A 246 -23.05 -13.64 -13.19
N PHE A 247 -24.03 -14.48 -13.49
CA PHE A 247 -23.92 -15.58 -14.46
C PHE A 247 -24.79 -15.37 -15.71
N SER A 248 -25.41 -14.18 -15.86
CA SER A 248 -26.24 -13.81 -17.01
C SER A 248 -25.47 -13.03 -18.08
#